data_cc770b779d88486f7dcab01c940e5ff3
#
_entry.id   cc770b779d88486f7dcab01c940e5ff3
#
_cell.length_a   1.000
_cell.length_b   1.000
_cell.length_c   1.000
_cell.angle_alpha   90.00
_cell.angle_beta   90.00
_cell.angle_gamma   90.00
#
_symmetry.space_group_name_H-M   'P 1'
#
loop_
_entity.id
_entity.type
_entity.pdbx_description
1 polymer ?
#
loop_
_entity_poly.entity_id
_entity_poly.type
_entity_poly.pdbx_seq_one_letter_code
_entity_poly.pdbx_strand_id
1 'polypeptide(L)'
;MRIARVIVVLCQALVLSPALAEETPSAAAPPKAEEPAKPPEKSDARERDTRESICLIVEAAARDANLPLEFFARVVWQESRFQADAVGPTTRSGEHAQGIAQFMPGTASERGLLNPFNPVQALPKSAEFLNELRNQFGNLGLAAAAYNAGPRRVQEWLAGTGGMPEQTRNYVYAITGTSIDAWAKAGATGKGPPSSPPTSCRDLMALLKRAPNAFVAELEQHVELAAAKAWGVQLAAGFDRNRALAMYSRAVTRLSTVIGDRDPSLLSSVMRSRGTRTFYQVRIGTDTRSEANDLCSRIRKAGGACFVLRNRGV
;
A
#
# COMPACT_ATOMS: atom_id res chain seq x y z
N MET A 1 -32.06 56.06 34.07
CA MET A 1 -33.46 55.68 34.41
C MET A 1 -33.43 54.21 34.74
N ARG A 2 -33.42 53.86 36.03
CA ARG A 2 -34.52 53.34 36.85
C ARG A 2 -34.94 51.94 36.33
N ILE A 3 -34.98 50.82 37.04
CA ILE A 3 -35.27 50.56 38.47
C ILE A 3 -34.82 49.16 38.82
N ALA A 4 -34.20 49.00 39.98
CA ALA A 4 -33.93 47.76 40.69
C ALA A 4 -35.24 47.13 41.23
N ARG A 5 -35.26 45.80 41.42
CA ARG A 5 -36.02 45.19 42.51
C ARG A 5 -35.29 44.00 43.10
N VAL A 6 -34.95 44.19 44.33
CA VAL A 6 -34.51 43.26 45.36
C VAL A 6 -35.74 42.52 45.88
N ILE A 7 -35.68 41.22 46.10
CA ILE A 7 -36.51 40.51 47.08
C ILE A 7 -35.62 39.55 47.87
N VAL A 8 -35.60 39.81 49.16
CA VAL A 8 -35.05 39.02 50.27
C VAL A 8 -36.20 38.16 50.81
N VAL A 9 -35.92 36.92 51.22
CA VAL A 9 -36.63 36.16 52.28
C VAL A 9 -35.90 34.84 52.47
N LEU A 10 -35.44 34.53 53.49
CA LEU A 10 -35.56 34.13 54.90
C LEU A 10 -34.98 32.73 55.14
N CYS A 11 -34.09 32.69 56.11
CA CYS A 11 -33.56 31.51 56.78
C CYS A 11 -34.65 30.71 57.49
N GLN A 12 -34.58 29.39 57.43
CA GLN A 12 -34.97 28.52 58.54
C GLN A 12 -33.97 27.42 58.74
N ALA A 13 -33.32 27.43 59.89
CA ALA A 13 -32.50 26.40 60.43
C ALA A 13 -33.37 25.31 61.03
N LEU A 14 -33.11 24.06 60.64
CA LEU A 14 -33.59 22.88 61.37
C LEU A 14 -32.40 21.96 61.65
N VAL A 15 -32.15 21.82 62.95
CA VAL A 15 -31.22 20.93 63.57
C VAL A 15 -31.80 19.51 63.52
N LEU A 16 -31.05 18.56 63.01
CA LEU A 16 -31.35 17.13 63.22
C LEU A 16 -30.06 16.35 63.47
N SER A 17 -30.13 15.53 64.48
CA SER A 17 -29.12 14.69 65.09
C SER A 17 -28.57 13.57 64.17
N PRO A 18 -27.37 13.03 64.47
CA PRO A 18 -26.78 11.97 63.70
C PRO A 18 -27.41 10.61 63.98
N ALA A 19 -27.91 9.95 62.96
CA ALA A 19 -28.24 8.52 63.02
C ALA A 19 -27.04 7.71 62.48
N LEU A 20 -26.54 6.82 63.32
CA LEU A 20 -25.59 5.78 62.98
C LEU A 20 -26.24 4.89 61.91
N ALA A 21 -25.67 4.84 60.72
CA ALA A 21 -26.02 3.91 59.67
C ALA A 21 -24.96 2.78 59.64
N GLU A 22 -25.41 1.58 59.90
CA GLU A 22 -24.69 0.32 59.75
C GLU A 22 -24.15 0.15 58.32
N GLU A 23 -22.88 -0.16 58.20
CA GLU A 23 -22.27 -0.58 56.94
C GLU A 23 -22.78 -1.97 56.55
N THR A 24 -23.64 -2.03 55.53
CA THR A 24 -23.94 -3.28 54.83
C THR A 24 -22.88 -3.57 53.80
N PRO A 25 -22.39 -4.84 53.69
CA PRO A 25 -21.34 -5.20 52.72
C PRO A 25 -21.90 -5.08 51.30
N SER A 26 -21.17 -4.30 50.50
CA SER A 26 -21.40 -4.14 49.07
C SER A 26 -21.39 -5.46 48.35
N ALA A 27 -22.53 -5.92 47.85
CA ALA A 27 -22.61 -7.08 46.97
C ALA A 27 -21.89 -6.77 45.67
N ALA A 28 -20.85 -7.56 45.31
CA ALA A 28 -20.17 -7.50 44.07
C ALA A 28 -21.17 -7.62 42.90
N ALA A 29 -21.13 -6.66 41.97
CA ALA A 29 -21.90 -6.70 40.74
C ALA A 29 -21.61 -7.98 39.96
N PRO A 30 -22.60 -8.67 39.38
CA PRO A 30 -22.35 -9.84 38.55
C PRO A 30 -21.54 -9.45 37.31
N PRO A 31 -20.66 -10.35 36.80
CA PRO A 31 -19.91 -10.08 35.59
C PRO A 31 -20.90 -9.78 34.44
N LYS A 32 -20.63 -8.68 33.71
CA LYS A 32 -21.37 -8.38 32.48
C LYS A 32 -21.28 -9.60 31.57
N ALA A 33 -22.42 -10.23 31.30
CA ALA A 33 -22.52 -11.24 30.27
C ALA A 33 -22.02 -10.62 28.96
N GLU A 34 -21.02 -11.23 28.33
CA GLU A 34 -20.61 -10.88 26.97
C GLU A 34 -21.84 -11.06 26.07
N GLU A 35 -22.24 -9.95 25.47
CA GLU A 35 -23.32 -9.93 24.49
C GLU A 35 -22.90 -10.82 23.32
N PRO A 36 -23.68 -11.83 22.92
CA PRO A 36 -23.31 -12.74 21.86
C PRO A 36 -23.07 -11.92 20.57
N ALA A 37 -21.91 -12.11 19.95
CA ALA A 37 -21.52 -11.42 18.72
C ALA A 37 -22.68 -11.50 17.71
N LYS A 38 -23.15 -10.32 17.27
CA LYS A 38 -24.24 -10.19 16.30
C LYS A 38 -23.93 -11.05 15.07
N PRO A 39 -24.84 -11.92 14.59
CA PRO A 39 -24.60 -12.70 13.38
C PRO A 39 -24.23 -11.76 12.22
N PRO A 40 -23.25 -12.13 11.35
CA PRO A 40 -22.84 -11.28 10.24
C PRO A 40 -24.05 -10.94 9.37
N GLU A 41 -24.21 -9.66 9.07
CA GLU A 41 -25.29 -9.18 8.23
C GLU A 41 -25.21 -9.84 6.83
N LYS A 42 -26.36 -10.01 6.16
CA LYS A 42 -26.45 -10.65 4.83
C LYS A 42 -25.51 -10.02 3.78
N SER A 43 -25.13 -8.76 3.95
CA SER A 43 -24.13 -8.04 3.15
C SER A 43 -22.73 -8.65 3.28
N ASP A 44 -22.30 -8.96 4.50
CA ASP A 44 -20.96 -9.50 4.79
C ASP A 44 -20.80 -10.94 4.31
N ALA A 45 -21.90 -11.72 4.31
CA ALA A 45 -21.93 -13.05 3.76
C ALA A 45 -21.77 -13.01 2.22
N ARG A 46 -22.53 -12.15 1.53
CA ARG A 46 -22.42 -11.96 0.09
C ARG A 46 -21.04 -11.48 -0.35
N GLU A 47 -20.45 -10.54 0.39
CA GLU A 47 -19.12 -10.02 0.06
C GLU A 47 -18.04 -11.09 0.24
N ARG A 48 -18.18 -11.98 1.23
CA ARG A 48 -17.29 -13.15 1.42
C ARG A 48 -17.42 -14.15 0.29
N ASP A 49 -18.65 -14.51 -0.10
CA ASP A 49 -18.91 -15.45 -1.19
C ASP A 49 -18.38 -14.93 -2.53
N THR A 50 -18.56 -13.62 -2.79
CA THR A 50 -18.03 -12.98 -4.00
C THR A 50 -16.50 -13.00 -4.02
N ARG A 51 -15.84 -12.70 -2.89
CA ARG A 51 -14.37 -12.75 -2.78
C ARG A 51 -13.83 -14.15 -2.94
N GLU A 52 -14.51 -15.14 -2.37
CA GLU A 52 -14.12 -16.55 -2.53
C GLU A 52 -14.23 -17.01 -3.98
N SER A 53 -15.31 -16.66 -4.65
CA SER A 53 -15.52 -16.94 -6.08
C SER A 53 -14.44 -16.28 -6.95
N ILE A 54 -14.08 -15.01 -6.71
CA ILE A 54 -13.00 -14.32 -7.42
C ILE A 54 -11.67 -15.05 -7.19
N CYS A 55 -11.36 -15.45 -5.95
CA CYS A 55 -10.13 -16.18 -5.64
C CYS A 55 -10.02 -17.50 -6.39
N LEU A 56 -11.09 -18.29 -6.45
CA LEU A 56 -11.09 -19.53 -7.21
C LEU A 56 -10.77 -19.31 -8.71
N ILE A 57 -11.31 -18.23 -9.29
CA ILE A 57 -11.05 -17.89 -10.70
C ILE A 57 -9.60 -17.41 -10.86
N VAL A 58 -9.07 -16.60 -9.95
CA VAL A 58 -7.68 -16.11 -9.98
C VAL A 58 -6.70 -17.28 -9.88
N GLU A 59 -6.93 -18.23 -8.96
CA GLU A 59 -6.09 -19.42 -8.78
C GLU A 59 -6.12 -20.33 -10.02
N ALA A 60 -7.31 -20.56 -10.59
CA ALA A 60 -7.47 -21.34 -11.81
C ALA A 60 -6.75 -20.65 -13.00
N ALA A 61 -7.01 -19.37 -13.23
CA ALA A 61 -6.41 -18.62 -14.33
C ALA A 61 -4.88 -18.54 -14.23
N ALA A 62 -4.34 -18.32 -13.04
CA ALA A 62 -2.89 -18.31 -12.81
C ALA A 62 -2.25 -19.68 -13.13
N ARG A 63 -2.87 -20.77 -12.66
CA ARG A 63 -2.41 -22.13 -12.92
C ARG A 63 -2.46 -22.47 -14.40
N ASP A 64 -3.58 -22.20 -15.08
CA ASP A 64 -3.79 -22.54 -16.48
C ASP A 64 -2.85 -21.77 -17.41
N ALA A 65 -2.53 -20.52 -17.06
CA ALA A 65 -1.54 -19.69 -17.75
C ALA A 65 -0.09 -19.89 -17.25
N ASN A 66 0.15 -20.84 -16.34
CA ASN A 66 1.46 -21.08 -15.74
C ASN A 66 2.13 -19.83 -15.17
N LEU A 67 1.34 -18.97 -14.49
CA LEU A 67 1.81 -17.79 -13.78
C LEU A 67 1.91 -18.07 -12.28
N PRO A 68 2.91 -17.49 -11.58
CA PRO A 68 2.91 -17.49 -10.12
C PRO A 68 1.63 -16.81 -9.60
N LEU A 69 0.90 -17.48 -8.69
CA LEU A 69 -0.34 -16.96 -8.13
C LEU A 69 -0.17 -15.56 -7.53
N GLU A 70 0.88 -15.36 -6.75
CA GLU A 70 1.18 -14.08 -6.12
C GLU A 70 1.37 -12.96 -7.16
N PHE A 71 2.12 -13.23 -8.22
CA PHE A 71 2.32 -12.26 -9.31
C PHE A 71 0.97 -11.87 -9.94
N PHE A 72 0.16 -12.86 -10.31
CA PHE A 72 -1.14 -12.59 -10.95
C PHE A 72 -2.10 -11.85 -10.02
N ALA A 73 -2.18 -12.27 -8.75
CA ALA A 73 -3.01 -11.60 -7.75
C ALA A 73 -2.58 -10.13 -7.53
N ARG A 74 -1.28 -9.84 -7.55
CA ARG A 74 -0.75 -8.47 -7.45
C ARG A 74 -1.06 -7.63 -8.69
N VAL A 75 -1.04 -8.23 -9.89
CA VAL A 75 -1.50 -7.56 -11.12
C VAL A 75 -2.97 -7.17 -10.97
N VAL A 76 -3.85 -8.11 -10.68
CA VAL A 76 -5.29 -7.85 -10.52
C VAL A 76 -5.56 -6.81 -9.42
N TRP A 77 -4.77 -6.84 -8.34
CA TRP A 77 -4.84 -5.81 -7.29
C TRP A 77 -4.46 -4.42 -7.80
N GLN A 78 -3.40 -4.29 -8.59
CA GLN A 78 -2.97 -3.00 -9.14
C GLN A 78 -3.97 -2.45 -10.15
N GLU A 79 -4.65 -3.33 -10.90
CA GLU A 79 -5.64 -2.92 -11.88
C GLU A 79 -6.94 -2.41 -11.22
N SER A 80 -7.55 -3.22 -10.37
CA SER A 80 -8.92 -2.93 -9.92
C SER A 80 -9.16 -3.08 -8.41
N ARG A 81 -8.18 -3.52 -7.63
CA ARG A 81 -8.39 -3.96 -6.24
C ARG A 81 -9.38 -5.13 -6.13
N PHE A 82 -9.43 -5.99 -7.14
CA PHE A 82 -10.40 -7.07 -7.32
C PHE A 82 -11.84 -6.59 -7.51
N GLN A 83 -12.07 -5.36 -7.96
CA GLN A 83 -13.41 -4.84 -8.25
C GLN A 83 -13.80 -5.18 -9.69
N ALA A 84 -14.88 -5.96 -9.82
CA ALA A 84 -15.35 -6.44 -11.13
C ALA A 84 -15.96 -5.31 -12.00
N ASP A 85 -16.49 -4.29 -11.37
CA ASP A 85 -17.14 -3.12 -11.97
C ASP A 85 -16.24 -1.90 -12.10
N ALA A 86 -14.93 -2.07 -11.88
CA ALA A 86 -13.98 -0.97 -11.94
C ALA A 86 -13.94 -0.34 -13.35
N VAL A 87 -13.96 1.00 -13.38
CA VAL A 87 -13.78 1.79 -14.60
C VAL A 87 -12.59 2.74 -14.39
N GLY A 88 -11.60 2.63 -15.26
CA GLY A 88 -10.40 3.46 -15.21
C GLY A 88 -10.67 4.92 -15.62
N PRO A 89 -9.69 5.80 -15.45
CA PRO A 89 -9.81 7.20 -15.89
C PRO A 89 -9.94 7.29 -17.41
N THR A 90 -10.58 8.35 -17.88
CA THR A 90 -10.71 8.64 -19.32
C THR A 90 -9.34 8.84 -19.94
N THR A 91 -9.04 8.11 -20.98
CA THR A 91 -7.85 8.29 -21.81
C THR A 91 -8.00 9.47 -22.76
N ARG A 92 -6.93 9.82 -23.47
CA ARG A 92 -6.98 10.86 -24.52
C ARG A 92 -7.89 10.48 -25.71
N SER A 93 -8.10 9.19 -25.94
CA SER A 93 -9.04 8.69 -26.96
C SER A 93 -10.50 8.71 -26.51
N GLY A 94 -10.79 9.07 -25.27
CA GLY A 94 -12.13 9.02 -24.69
C GLY A 94 -12.55 7.67 -24.14
N GLU A 95 -11.68 6.66 -24.22
CA GLU A 95 -11.94 5.31 -23.74
C GLU A 95 -11.53 5.14 -22.28
N HIS A 96 -12.04 4.06 -21.64
CA HIS A 96 -11.74 3.68 -20.28
C HIS A 96 -11.25 2.24 -20.21
N ALA A 97 -10.31 1.96 -19.34
CA ALA A 97 -10.02 0.59 -18.92
C ALA A 97 -11.20 0.02 -18.12
N GLN A 98 -11.51 -1.26 -18.30
CA GLN A 98 -12.76 -1.88 -17.85
C GLN A 98 -12.55 -3.15 -17.04
N GLY A 99 -13.34 -3.28 -15.97
CA GLY A 99 -13.49 -4.49 -15.19
C GLY A 99 -12.30 -4.85 -14.32
N ILE A 100 -12.33 -6.06 -13.78
CA ILE A 100 -11.36 -6.55 -12.79
C ILE A 100 -9.91 -6.57 -13.29
N ALA A 101 -9.69 -6.72 -14.60
CA ALA A 101 -8.39 -6.79 -15.24
C ALA A 101 -8.04 -5.54 -16.06
N GLN A 102 -8.89 -4.50 -16.01
CA GLN A 102 -8.72 -3.19 -16.65
C GLN A 102 -8.35 -3.29 -18.14
N PHE A 103 -9.09 -4.09 -18.89
CA PHE A 103 -8.91 -4.16 -20.34
C PHE A 103 -9.37 -2.86 -21.02
N MET A 104 -8.52 -2.34 -21.91
CA MET A 104 -8.96 -1.31 -22.86
C MET A 104 -9.91 -1.96 -23.90
N PRO A 105 -10.96 -1.25 -24.39
CA PRO A 105 -11.93 -1.79 -25.32
C PRO A 105 -11.30 -2.44 -26.57
N GLY A 106 -10.30 -1.79 -27.16
CA GLY A 106 -9.55 -2.34 -28.29
C GLY A 106 -8.87 -3.66 -27.96
N THR A 107 -8.14 -3.73 -26.83
CA THR A 107 -7.45 -4.95 -26.40
C THR A 107 -8.44 -6.05 -26.03
N ALA A 108 -9.58 -5.72 -25.43
CA ALA A 108 -10.64 -6.67 -25.12
C ALA A 108 -11.17 -7.31 -26.42
N SER A 109 -11.46 -6.50 -27.43
CA SER A 109 -11.92 -6.95 -28.75
C SER A 109 -10.89 -7.83 -29.45
N GLU A 110 -9.62 -7.44 -29.50
CA GLU A 110 -8.53 -8.22 -30.11
C GLU A 110 -8.37 -9.60 -29.45
N ARG A 111 -8.71 -9.72 -28.16
CA ARG A 111 -8.62 -10.96 -27.39
C ARG A 111 -9.92 -11.76 -27.33
N GLY A 112 -10.96 -11.33 -28.03
CA GLY A 112 -12.27 -11.96 -28.01
C GLY A 112 -12.93 -11.93 -26.62
N LEU A 113 -12.61 -10.92 -25.80
CA LEU A 113 -13.24 -10.70 -24.50
C LEU A 113 -14.53 -9.91 -24.69
N LEU A 114 -15.67 -10.61 -24.63
CA LEU A 114 -16.98 -10.04 -24.91
C LEU A 114 -17.47 -9.11 -23.78
N ASN A 115 -17.14 -9.44 -22.53
CA ASN A 115 -17.55 -8.64 -21.36
C ASN A 115 -16.39 -8.49 -20.36
N PRO A 116 -15.66 -7.37 -20.41
CA PRO A 116 -14.57 -7.07 -19.45
C PRO A 116 -15.02 -6.97 -17.99
N PHE A 117 -16.30 -6.70 -17.73
CA PHE A 117 -16.85 -6.63 -16.36
C PHE A 117 -17.22 -8.00 -15.78
N ASN A 118 -17.14 -9.07 -16.60
CA ASN A 118 -17.35 -10.43 -16.11
C ASN A 118 -16.02 -11.07 -15.69
N PRO A 119 -15.75 -11.28 -14.37
CA PRO A 119 -14.50 -11.86 -13.90
C PRO A 119 -14.20 -13.25 -14.47
N VAL A 120 -15.25 -14.05 -14.73
CA VAL A 120 -15.10 -15.40 -15.29
C VAL A 120 -14.51 -15.37 -16.70
N GLN A 121 -14.77 -14.31 -17.47
CA GLN A 121 -14.20 -14.11 -18.80
C GLN A 121 -12.87 -13.32 -18.74
N ALA A 122 -12.82 -12.25 -17.93
CA ALA A 122 -11.72 -11.32 -17.94
C ALA A 122 -10.43 -11.87 -17.29
N LEU A 123 -10.55 -12.61 -16.19
CA LEU A 123 -9.37 -13.12 -15.47
C LEU A 123 -8.58 -14.17 -16.27
N PRO A 124 -9.21 -15.19 -16.90
CA PRO A 124 -8.48 -16.11 -17.78
C PRO A 124 -7.81 -15.38 -18.95
N LYS A 125 -8.50 -14.43 -19.60
CA LYS A 125 -7.94 -13.64 -20.70
C LYS A 125 -6.78 -12.76 -20.28
N SER A 126 -6.83 -12.21 -19.07
CA SER A 126 -5.72 -11.45 -18.49
C SER A 126 -4.50 -12.33 -18.22
N ALA A 127 -4.69 -13.50 -17.63
CA ALA A 127 -3.62 -14.45 -17.35
C ALA A 127 -2.97 -14.98 -18.66
N GLU A 128 -3.78 -15.33 -19.66
CA GLU A 128 -3.33 -15.70 -20.99
C GLU A 128 -2.47 -14.60 -21.63
N PHE A 129 -2.92 -13.34 -21.58
CA PHE A 129 -2.19 -12.20 -22.11
C PHE A 129 -0.85 -11.97 -21.38
N LEU A 130 -0.84 -12.03 -20.06
CA LEU A 130 0.39 -11.91 -19.28
C LEU A 130 1.40 -13.03 -19.59
N ASN A 131 0.92 -14.26 -19.85
CA ASN A 131 1.78 -15.36 -20.26
C ASN A 131 2.38 -15.14 -21.65
N GLU A 132 1.59 -14.65 -22.61
CA GLU A 132 2.08 -14.26 -23.94
C GLU A 132 3.16 -13.17 -23.82
N LEU A 133 2.89 -12.13 -23.03
CA LEU A 133 3.86 -11.05 -22.80
C LEU A 133 5.14 -11.55 -22.09
N ARG A 134 5.00 -12.50 -21.14
CA ARG A 134 6.16 -13.13 -20.52
C ARG A 134 7.00 -13.89 -21.56
N ASN A 135 6.37 -14.62 -22.46
CA ASN A 135 7.06 -15.35 -23.53
C ASN A 135 7.71 -14.39 -24.53
N GLN A 136 7.05 -13.28 -24.84
CA GLN A 136 7.60 -12.26 -25.74
C GLN A 136 8.81 -11.51 -25.16
N PHE A 137 8.77 -11.13 -23.87
CA PHE A 137 9.80 -10.30 -23.23
C PHE A 137 10.75 -11.07 -22.32
N GLY A 138 10.52 -12.36 -22.11
CA GLY A 138 11.42 -13.28 -21.40
C GLY A 138 11.26 -13.31 -19.89
N ASN A 139 10.55 -12.37 -19.26
CA ASN A 139 10.35 -12.37 -17.81
C ASN A 139 9.06 -11.67 -17.33
N LEU A 140 8.70 -11.90 -16.07
CA LEU A 140 7.47 -11.38 -15.48
C LEU A 140 7.46 -9.85 -15.30
N GLY A 141 8.61 -9.25 -15.02
CA GLY A 141 8.69 -7.79 -14.83
C GLY A 141 8.44 -7.02 -16.13
N LEU A 142 9.01 -7.47 -17.23
CA LEU A 142 8.76 -6.90 -18.55
C LEU A 142 7.34 -7.22 -19.06
N ALA A 143 6.80 -8.41 -18.72
CA ALA A 143 5.40 -8.75 -18.98
C ALA A 143 4.45 -7.78 -18.29
N ALA A 144 4.66 -7.49 -17.00
CA ALA A 144 3.87 -6.51 -16.26
C ALA A 144 3.98 -5.10 -16.87
N ALA A 145 5.19 -4.70 -17.28
CA ALA A 145 5.39 -3.43 -17.97
C ALA A 145 4.60 -3.35 -19.28
N ALA A 146 4.63 -4.42 -20.08
CA ALA A 146 3.94 -4.49 -21.35
C ALA A 146 2.42 -4.58 -21.20
N TYR A 147 1.93 -5.21 -20.14
CA TYR A 147 0.52 -5.20 -19.79
C TYR A 147 0.00 -3.78 -19.49
N ASN A 148 0.75 -3.02 -18.70
CA ASN A 148 0.37 -1.67 -18.29
C ASN A 148 0.60 -0.59 -19.37
N ALA A 149 1.76 -0.62 -20.07
CA ALA A 149 2.16 0.43 -20.99
C ALA A 149 1.98 0.08 -22.48
N GLY A 150 1.63 -1.17 -22.76
CA GLY A 150 1.58 -1.73 -24.10
C GLY A 150 2.93 -2.31 -24.57
N PRO A 151 2.90 -3.45 -25.32
CA PRO A 151 4.10 -4.16 -25.75
C PRO A 151 5.01 -3.31 -26.64
N ARG A 152 4.45 -2.50 -27.55
CA ARG A 152 5.24 -1.60 -28.41
C ARG A 152 6.11 -0.63 -27.61
N ARG A 153 5.57 -0.04 -26.55
CA ARG A 153 6.34 0.89 -25.71
C ARG A 153 7.50 0.21 -24.98
N VAL A 154 7.31 -1.01 -24.52
CA VAL A 154 8.40 -1.79 -23.91
C VAL A 154 9.47 -2.11 -24.93
N GLN A 155 9.11 -2.49 -26.16
CA GLN A 155 10.06 -2.73 -27.26
C GLN A 155 10.88 -1.46 -27.59
N GLU A 156 10.20 -0.31 -27.77
CA GLU A 156 10.86 0.98 -28.03
C GLU A 156 11.83 1.37 -26.91
N TRP A 157 11.42 1.17 -25.66
CA TRP A 157 12.28 1.45 -24.51
C TRP A 157 13.49 0.52 -24.44
N LEU A 158 13.32 -0.78 -24.65
CA LEU A 158 14.43 -1.75 -24.67
C LEU A 158 15.41 -1.48 -25.82
N ALA A 159 14.91 -0.98 -26.95
CA ALA A 159 15.72 -0.55 -28.10
C ALA A 159 16.40 0.81 -27.89
N GLY A 160 16.13 1.53 -26.80
CA GLY A 160 16.67 2.87 -26.55
C GLY A 160 16.04 3.98 -27.40
N THR A 161 14.94 3.69 -28.13
CA THR A 161 14.25 4.64 -29.02
C THR A 161 13.05 5.32 -28.38
N GLY A 162 12.70 4.93 -27.14
CA GLY A 162 11.57 5.49 -26.38
C GLY A 162 11.82 5.48 -24.87
N GLY A 163 10.98 6.26 -24.15
CA GLY A 163 11.00 6.34 -22.68
C GLY A 163 9.98 5.42 -22.03
N MET A 164 10.27 4.97 -20.80
CA MET A 164 9.33 4.24 -19.96
C MET A 164 8.67 5.20 -18.95
N PRO A 165 7.32 5.32 -18.95
CA PRO A 165 6.61 6.17 -17.99
C PRO A 165 6.89 5.79 -16.54
N GLU A 166 7.00 6.78 -15.66
CA GLU A 166 7.21 6.57 -14.23
C GLU A 166 6.05 5.76 -13.59
N GLN A 167 4.83 5.95 -14.08
CA GLN A 167 3.68 5.16 -13.66
C GLN A 167 3.93 3.66 -13.90
N THR A 168 4.44 3.28 -15.06
CA THR A 168 4.73 1.88 -15.40
C THR A 168 5.91 1.34 -14.59
N ARG A 169 6.93 2.16 -14.32
CA ARG A 169 8.03 1.79 -13.43
C ARG A 169 7.55 1.46 -12.03
N ASN A 170 6.68 2.31 -11.49
CA ASN A 170 6.07 2.12 -10.18
C ASN A 170 5.10 0.91 -10.16
N TYR A 171 4.39 0.66 -11.25
CA TYR A 171 3.52 -0.50 -11.42
C TYR A 171 4.31 -1.81 -11.35
N VAL A 172 5.38 -1.93 -12.14
CA VAL A 172 6.27 -3.12 -12.11
C VAL A 172 6.84 -3.34 -10.71
N TYR A 173 7.31 -2.28 -10.09
CA TYR A 173 7.88 -2.37 -8.74
C TYR A 173 6.85 -2.80 -7.69
N ALA A 174 5.63 -2.28 -7.74
CA ALA A 174 4.55 -2.64 -6.83
C ALA A 174 4.14 -4.11 -6.92
N ILE A 175 4.26 -4.71 -8.11
CA ILE A 175 3.92 -6.10 -8.36
C ILE A 175 5.07 -7.05 -8.00
N THR A 176 6.31 -6.67 -8.36
CA THR A 176 7.45 -7.59 -8.35
C THR A 176 8.48 -7.30 -7.26
N GLY A 177 8.40 -6.15 -6.57
CA GLY A 177 9.43 -5.68 -5.65
C GLY A 177 10.76 -5.30 -6.32
N THR A 178 10.85 -5.40 -7.65
CA THR A 178 12.07 -5.20 -8.43
C THR A 178 11.87 -4.13 -9.50
N SER A 179 12.88 -3.29 -9.76
CA SER A 179 12.77 -2.24 -10.77
C SER A 179 12.73 -2.83 -12.19
N ILE A 180 12.04 -2.15 -13.11
CA ILE A 180 11.99 -2.56 -14.52
C ILE A 180 13.38 -2.60 -15.17
N ASP A 181 14.29 -1.71 -14.75
CA ASP A 181 15.66 -1.69 -15.25
C ASP A 181 16.45 -2.94 -14.82
N ALA A 182 16.20 -3.44 -13.59
CA ALA A 182 16.79 -4.70 -13.13
C ALA A 182 16.23 -5.89 -13.91
N TRP A 183 14.92 -5.91 -14.19
CA TRP A 183 14.30 -6.92 -15.04
C TRP A 183 14.84 -6.91 -16.47
N ALA A 184 15.05 -5.74 -17.06
CA ALA A 184 15.64 -5.61 -18.39
C ALA A 184 17.08 -6.16 -18.44
N LYS A 185 17.90 -5.88 -17.41
CA LYS A 185 19.26 -6.42 -17.29
C LYS A 185 19.30 -7.94 -17.10
N ALA A 186 18.35 -8.47 -16.34
CA ALA A 186 18.27 -9.91 -16.06
C ALA A 186 17.87 -10.73 -17.31
N GLY A 187 17.19 -10.12 -18.28
CA GLY A 187 16.72 -10.78 -19.49
C GLY A 187 15.88 -12.04 -19.19
N ALA A 188 15.94 -13.06 -20.04
CA ALA A 188 15.19 -14.30 -19.87
C ALA A 188 15.60 -15.12 -18.63
N THR A 189 16.74 -14.86 -18.03
CA THR A 189 17.24 -15.53 -16.82
C THR A 189 16.74 -14.87 -15.52
N GLY A 190 16.00 -13.77 -15.63
CA GLY A 190 15.42 -13.07 -14.50
C GLY A 190 14.47 -13.96 -13.72
N LYS A 191 14.99 -14.56 -12.65
CA LYS A 191 14.16 -15.24 -11.66
C LYS A 191 13.38 -14.17 -10.93
N GLY A 192 12.06 -14.32 -10.89
CA GLY A 192 11.21 -13.51 -10.01
C GLY A 192 11.72 -13.56 -8.55
N PRO A 193 11.23 -12.69 -7.70
CA PRO A 193 11.49 -12.80 -6.28
C PRO A 193 11.22 -14.25 -5.85
N PRO A 194 11.99 -14.76 -4.85
CA PRO A 194 11.78 -16.12 -4.37
C PRO A 194 10.29 -16.27 -4.08
N SER A 195 9.67 -17.29 -4.67
CA SER A 195 8.26 -17.58 -4.41
C SER A 195 8.11 -17.83 -2.92
N SER A 196 7.41 -16.94 -2.24
CA SER A 196 6.92 -17.20 -0.89
C SER A 196 6.20 -18.56 -0.87
N PRO A 197 6.14 -19.26 0.27
CA PRO A 197 5.40 -20.51 0.37
C PRO A 197 3.98 -20.29 -0.20
N PRO A 198 3.36 -21.32 -0.80
CA PRO A 198 2.09 -21.19 -1.50
C PRO A 198 1.05 -20.59 -0.55
N THR A 199 0.78 -19.32 -0.75
CA THR A 199 -0.21 -18.55 0.00
C THR A 199 -1.50 -18.61 -0.80
N SER A 200 -2.62 -18.91 -0.17
CA SER A 200 -3.91 -18.92 -0.85
C SER A 200 -4.25 -17.53 -1.40
N CYS A 201 -5.04 -17.45 -2.44
CA CYS A 201 -5.52 -16.17 -2.96
C CYS A 201 -6.24 -15.35 -1.88
N ARG A 202 -6.95 -15.99 -0.96
CA ARG A 202 -7.62 -15.33 0.17
C ARG A 202 -6.62 -14.61 1.07
N ASP A 203 -5.52 -15.25 1.42
CA ASP A 203 -4.46 -14.69 2.26
C ASP A 203 -3.75 -13.54 1.52
N LEU A 204 -3.47 -13.72 0.22
CA LEU A 204 -2.93 -12.67 -0.64
C LEU A 204 -3.86 -11.44 -0.71
N MET A 205 -5.17 -11.63 -0.88
CA MET A 205 -6.13 -10.52 -0.86
C MET A 205 -6.14 -9.80 0.48
N ALA A 206 -6.07 -10.53 1.59
CA ALA A 206 -6.01 -9.94 2.94
C ALA A 206 -4.70 -9.19 3.17
N LEU A 207 -3.58 -9.74 2.70
CA LEU A 207 -2.26 -9.10 2.73
C LEU A 207 -2.25 -7.80 1.92
N LEU A 208 -2.72 -7.86 0.67
CA LEU A 208 -2.74 -6.72 -0.25
C LEU A 208 -3.66 -5.57 0.24
N LYS A 209 -4.74 -5.89 0.96
CA LYS A 209 -5.57 -4.87 1.61
C LYS A 209 -4.82 -4.13 2.73
N ARG A 210 -3.99 -4.82 3.50
CA ARG A 210 -3.20 -4.27 4.60
C ARG A 210 -1.94 -3.58 4.11
N ALA A 211 -1.26 -4.18 3.14
CA ALA A 211 -0.01 -3.70 2.56
C ALA A 211 -0.12 -3.73 1.02
N PRO A 212 -0.74 -2.71 0.41
CA PRO A 212 -1.09 -2.72 -1.02
C PRO A 212 0.11 -2.66 -1.96
N ASN A 213 1.31 -2.47 -1.44
CA ASN A 213 2.56 -2.43 -2.20
C ASN A 213 3.57 -3.38 -1.53
N ALA A 214 4.12 -4.34 -2.28
CA ALA A 214 5.12 -5.29 -1.78
C ALA A 214 6.33 -4.59 -1.15
N PHE A 215 6.80 -3.50 -1.77
CA PHE A 215 7.88 -2.69 -1.24
C PHE A 215 7.51 -2.04 0.10
N VAL A 216 6.26 -1.59 0.28
CA VAL A 216 5.81 -0.99 1.55
C VAL A 216 5.79 -2.04 2.67
N ALA A 217 5.34 -3.26 2.37
CA ALA A 217 5.32 -4.35 3.35
C ALA A 217 6.72 -4.78 3.79
N GLU A 218 7.64 -4.92 2.85
CA GLU A 218 9.05 -5.23 3.11
C GLU A 218 9.71 -4.09 3.91
N LEU A 219 9.46 -2.85 3.49
CA LEU A 219 9.98 -1.67 4.18
C LEU A 219 9.42 -1.52 5.60
N GLU A 220 8.18 -1.93 5.87
CA GLU A 220 7.59 -1.94 7.21
C GLU A 220 8.31 -2.89 8.15
N GLN A 221 8.74 -4.06 7.69
CA GLN A 221 9.53 -5.00 8.49
C GLN A 221 10.91 -4.43 8.84
N HIS A 222 11.55 -3.73 7.89
CA HIS A 222 12.86 -3.10 8.11
C HIS A 222 12.78 -1.82 8.96
N VAL A 223 11.66 -1.10 8.92
CA VAL A 223 11.45 0.16 9.65
C VAL A 223 11.42 -0.02 11.17
N GLU A 224 10.89 -1.12 11.66
CA GLU A 224 10.86 -1.40 13.12
C GLU A 224 12.26 -1.59 13.71
N LEU A 225 13.19 -2.12 12.92
CA LEU A 225 14.58 -2.36 13.35
C LEU A 225 15.44 -1.10 13.32
N ALA A 226 15.14 -0.14 12.46
CA ALA A 226 15.95 1.09 12.27
C ALA A 226 15.50 2.29 13.12
N ALA A 227 14.40 2.18 13.88
CA ALA A 227 13.83 3.30 14.65
C ALA A 227 14.68 3.75 15.86
N ALA A 228 15.71 2.98 16.23
CA ALA A 228 16.51 3.21 17.45
C ALA A 228 17.71 4.16 17.27
N LYS A 229 18.02 4.64 16.06
CA LYS A 229 19.22 5.46 15.78
C LYS A 229 19.02 6.91 16.19
N ALA A 230 20.03 7.53 16.83
CA ALA A 230 19.95 8.90 17.36
C ALA A 230 19.81 9.99 16.29
N TRP A 231 20.34 9.74 15.10
CA TRP A 231 20.32 10.67 13.97
C TRP A 231 19.74 10.01 12.72
N GLY A 232 19.25 10.83 11.79
CA GLY A 232 18.72 10.34 10.54
C GLY A 232 18.96 11.30 9.37
N VAL A 233 19.23 10.71 8.20
CA VAL A 233 19.32 11.41 6.93
C VAL A 233 17.98 11.25 6.22
N GLN A 234 17.17 12.31 6.20
CA GLN A 234 15.86 12.31 5.56
C GLN A 234 16.02 12.40 4.05
N LEU A 235 15.42 11.46 3.33
CA LEU A 235 15.42 11.39 1.87
C LEU A 235 14.03 11.64 1.27
N ALA A 236 12.98 11.39 2.02
CA ALA A 236 11.61 11.61 1.58
C ALA A 236 10.72 12.05 2.74
N ALA A 237 9.69 12.83 2.44
CA ALA A 237 8.66 13.21 3.42
C ALA A 237 7.37 13.63 2.72
N GLY A 238 6.23 13.54 3.43
CA GLY A 238 4.93 13.97 2.93
C GLY A 238 3.79 13.70 3.89
N PHE A 239 2.61 14.21 3.56
CA PHE A 239 1.36 13.97 4.32
C PHE A 239 0.63 12.69 3.91
N ASP A 240 1.14 11.98 2.93
CA ASP A 240 0.68 10.65 2.51
C ASP A 240 1.83 9.67 2.69
N ARG A 241 1.56 8.59 3.44
CA ARG A 241 2.55 7.58 3.82
C ARG A 241 3.10 6.84 2.59
N ASN A 242 2.22 6.39 1.72
CA ASN A 242 2.61 5.60 0.55
C ASN A 242 3.40 6.45 -0.45
N ARG A 243 3.02 7.73 -0.60
CA ARG A 243 3.75 8.67 -1.44
C ARG A 243 5.15 8.97 -0.90
N ALA A 244 5.30 9.13 0.42
CA ALA A 244 6.60 9.33 1.06
C ALA A 244 7.51 8.10 0.85
N LEU A 245 6.98 6.89 1.01
CA LEU A 245 7.71 5.64 0.77
C LEU A 245 8.08 5.45 -0.70
N ALA A 246 7.18 5.77 -1.63
CA ALA A 246 7.48 5.73 -3.07
C ALA A 246 8.58 6.74 -3.48
N MET A 247 8.59 7.93 -2.86
CA MET A 247 9.68 8.90 -3.07
C MET A 247 11.02 8.38 -2.54
N TYR A 248 11.01 7.74 -1.37
CA TYR A 248 12.21 7.11 -0.81
C TYR A 248 12.73 5.99 -1.71
N SER A 249 11.88 5.09 -2.17
CA SER A 249 12.23 4.01 -3.09
C SER A 249 12.95 4.53 -4.34
N ARG A 250 12.42 5.59 -4.96
CA ARG A 250 13.08 6.24 -6.11
C ARG A 250 14.44 6.83 -5.77
N ALA A 251 14.59 7.40 -4.57
CA ALA A 251 15.86 7.94 -4.11
C ALA A 251 16.89 6.82 -3.90
N VAL A 252 16.49 5.71 -3.25
CA VAL A 252 17.36 4.53 -3.04
C VAL A 252 17.84 3.94 -4.36
N THR A 253 16.93 3.73 -5.32
CA THR A 253 17.31 3.19 -6.64
C THR A 253 18.40 4.03 -7.32
N ARG A 254 18.29 5.37 -7.27
CA ARG A 254 19.28 6.27 -7.86
C ARG A 254 20.58 6.36 -7.07
N LEU A 255 20.53 6.16 -5.78
CA LEU A 255 21.63 6.39 -4.84
C LEU A 255 22.13 5.10 -4.19
N SER A 256 21.81 3.93 -4.77
CA SER A 256 22.13 2.61 -4.23
C SER A 256 23.63 2.45 -3.89
N THR A 257 24.52 2.97 -4.72
CA THR A 257 25.97 2.94 -4.48
C THR A 257 26.42 3.78 -3.27
N VAL A 258 25.64 4.78 -2.89
CA VAL A 258 25.96 5.69 -1.77
C VAL A 258 25.27 5.25 -0.49
N ILE A 259 24.02 4.80 -0.60
CA ILE A 259 23.18 4.40 0.52
C ILE A 259 23.55 2.99 0.99
N GLY A 260 23.87 2.06 0.04
CA GLY A 260 24.12 0.66 0.34
C GLY A 260 22.90 -0.02 0.97
N ASP A 261 23.15 -1.02 1.80
CA ASP A 261 22.13 -1.84 2.48
C ASP A 261 21.62 -1.23 3.80
N ARG A 262 21.64 0.12 3.92
CA ARG A 262 21.19 0.79 5.13
C ARG A 262 19.66 0.83 5.21
N ASP A 263 19.13 0.37 6.34
CA ASP A 263 17.71 0.33 6.59
C ASP A 263 17.12 1.73 6.83
N PRO A 264 15.94 2.02 6.26
CA PRO A 264 15.24 3.26 6.51
C PRO A 264 14.43 3.20 7.80
N SER A 265 14.20 4.36 8.40
CA SER A 265 13.20 4.58 9.47
C SER A 265 12.05 5.40 8.92
N LEU A 266 10.83 4.99 9.20
CA LEU A 266 9.62 5.79 8.93
C LEU A 266 9.17 6.45 10.23
N LEU A 267 9.29 7.76 10.28
CA LEU A 267 8.84 8.56 11.41
C LEU A 267 7.54 9.27 11.06
N SER A 268 6.60 9.27 11.99
CA SER A 268 5.35 10.03 11.86
C SER A 268 5.28 11.13 12.92
N SER A 269 4.78 12.30 12.55
CA SER A 269 4.57 13.41 13.46
C SER A 269 3.40 14.27 13.02
N VAL A 270 2.71 14.91 13.96
CA VAL A 270 1.70 15.92 13.66
C VAL A 270 2.35 17.30 13.71
N MET A 271 2.41 17.97 12.57
CA MET A 271 2.93 19.34 12.49
C MET A 271 1.80 20.33 12.80
N ARG A 272 1.64 20.71 14.08
CA ARG A 272 0.56 21.60 14.55
C ARG A 272 0.44 22.91 13.77
N SER A 273 1.54 23.43 13.24
CA SER A 273 1.55 24.61 12.37
C SER A 273 0.92 24.41 10.98
N ARG A 274 0.67 23.15 10.59
CA ARG A 274 0.09 22.77 9.29
C ARG A 274 -1.18 21.92 9.44
N GLY A 275 -1.83 21.97 10.60
CA GLY A 275 -3.07 21.26 10.91
C GLY A 275 -2.85 19.94 11.66
N THR A 276 -3.87 19.08 11.62
CA THR A 276 -3.90 17.78 12.35
C THR A 276 -3.44 16.59 11.52
N ARG A 277 -3.08 16.79 10.25
CA ARG A 277 -2.66 15.70 9.36
C ARG A 277 -1.29 15.16 9.78
N THR A 278 -1.17 13.84 9.79
CA THR A 278 0.10 13.15 10.03
C THR A 278 1.10 13.44 8.92
N PHE A 279 2.30 13.81 9.29
CA PHE A 279 3.42 14.04 8.39
C PHE A 279 4.41 12.87 8.53
N TYR A 280 4.68 12.19 7.44
CA TYR A 280 5.57 11.03 7.35
C TYR A 280 6.94 11.44 6.84
N GLN A 281 8.00 10.90 7.44
CA GLN A 281 9.38 11.20 7.11
C GLN A 281 10.15 9.87 6.99
N VAL A 282 10.80 9.64 5.86
CA VAL A 282 11.62 8.46 5.64
C VAL A 282 13.09 8.86 5.75
N ARG A 283 13.81 8.25 6.71
CA ARG A 283 15.18 8.58 7.07
C ARG A 283 16.05 7.34 7.11
N ILE A 284 17.32 7.48 6.75
CA ILE A 284 18.34 6.47 7.04
C ILE A 284 18.93 6.78 8.41
N GLY A 285 18.86 5.82 9.33
CA GLY A 285 19.38 5.95 10.67
C GLY A 285 20.91 5.93 10.72
N THR A 286 21.49 6.78 11.60
CA THR A 286 22.92 6.81 11.92
C THR A 286 23.11 7.03 13.42
N ASP A 287 24.21 6.51 13.98
CA ASP A 287 24.46 6.62 15.41
C ASP A 287 24.95 8.03 15.79
N THR A 288 25.70 8.68 14.93
CA THR A 288 26.29 10.00 15.18
C THR A 288 25.85 11.04 14.15
N ARG A 289 25.91 12.31 14.54
CA ARG A 289 25.68 13.45 13.65
C ARG A 289 26.73 13.54 12.53
N SER A 290 27.98 13.15 12.82
CA SER A 290 29.07 13.15 11.85
C SER A 290 28.75 12.18 10.71
N GLU A 291 28.39 10.94 11.04
CA GLU A 291 27.98 9.93 10.03
C GLU A 291 26.80 10.40 9.19
N ALA A 292 25.80 11.04 9.81
CA ALA A 292 24.66 11.60 9.10
C ALA A 292 25.10 12.69 8.09
N ASN A 293 25.99 13.60 8.52
CA ASN A 293 26.52 14.65 7.67
C ASN A 293 27.34 14.08 6.50
N ASP A 294 28.20 13.09 6.77
CA ASP A 294 29.04 12.45 5.76
C ASP A 294 28.20 11.70 4.72
N LEU A 295 27.16 10.98 5.18
CA LEU A 295 26.21 10.32 4.30
C LEU A 295 25.45 11.33 3.44
N CYS A 296 24.92 12.40 4.04
CA CYS A 296 24.20 13.45 3.32
C CYS A 296 25.12 14.18 2.32
N SER A 297 26.40 14.42 2.67
CA SER A 297 27.40 14.98 1.75
C SER A 297 27.61 14.09 0.52
N ARG A 298 27.76 12.78 0.70
CA ARG A 298 27.91 11.81 -0.41
C ARG A 298 26.64 11.77 -1.27
N ILE A 299 25.46 11.78 -0.66
CA ILE A 299 24.18 11.82 -1.37
C ILE A 299 24.09 13.07 -2.25
N ARG A 300 24.45 14.23 -1.73
CA ARG A 300 24.46 15.51 -2.50
C ARG A 300 25.45 15.47 -3.66
N LYS A 301 26.65 14.93 -3.44
CA LYS A 301 27.65 14.74 -4.51
C LYS A 301 27.14 13.82 -5.62
N ALA A 302 26.29 12.85 -5.29
CA ALA A 302 25.64 11.96 -6.25
C ALA A 302 24.32 12.54 -6.85
N GLY A 303 24.04 13.85 -6.66
CA GLY A 303 22.87 14.53 -7.21
C GLY A 303 21.57 14.30 -6.43
N GLY A 304 21.63 13.74 -5.22
CA GLY A 304 20.47 13.55 -4.34
C GLY A 304 20.22 14.73 -3.40
N ALA A 305 19.02 14.80 -2.85
CA ALA A 305 18.64 15.76 -1.81
C ALA A 305 18.53 15.05 -0.46
N CYS A 306 19.02 15.68 0.61
CA CYS A 306 18.94 15.16 1.96
C CYS A 306 18.93 16.26 3.03
N PHE A 307 18.36 15.90 4.20
CA PHE A 307 18.41 16.70 5.43
C PHE A 307 18.89 15.84 6.59
N VAL A 308 19.81 16.35 7.39
CA VAL A 308 20.26 15.70 8.63
C VAL A 308 19.41 16.18 9.79
N LEU A 309 18.78 15.27 10.51
CA LEU A 309 17.87 15.56 11.60
C LEU A 309 18.15 14.63 12.78
N ARG A 310 17.95 15.13 13.99
CA ARG A 310 17.95 14.29 15.19
C ARG A 310 16.64 13.50 15.25
N ASN A 311 16.72 12.20 15.45
CA ASN A 311 15.55 11.40 15.75
C ASN A 311 15.21 11.68 17.23
N ARG A 312 14.02 12.23 17.48
CA ARG A 312 13.53 12.35 18.86
C ARG A 312 13.13 10.95 19.26
N GLY A 313 13.65 10.47 20.39
CA GLY A 313 13.42 9.12 20.86
C GLY A 313 11.95 8.72 20.85
N VAL A 314 11.72 7.48 20.48
CA VAL A 314 10.48 6.77 20.72
C VAL A 314 10.34 6.55 22.21
#